data_439d89a6d40f8612b9c9524e417125c3
#
_entry.id   439d89a6d40f8612b9c9524e417125c3
#
_cell.length_a   1.000
_cell.length_b   1.000
_cell.length_c   1.000
_cell.angle_alpha   90.00
_cell.angle_beta   90.00
_cell.angle_gamma   90.00
#
_symmetry.space_group_name_H-M   'P 1'
#
loop_
_entity.id
_entity.type
_entity.pdbx_description
1 polymer ?
#
loop_
_entity_poly.entity_id
_entity_poly.type
_entity_poly.pdbx_seq_one_letter_code
_entity_poly.pdbx_strand_id
1 'polypeptide(L)'
;MTGTVQQLLQMRIDDPAPAVKYGDRVWTWREHLDEAAHHAAALIAVADVDRPLHVGTLLGNTPAMLTAMAAAGLGGYVLCGINTTRRGEALAGDIGRADCQILLTDQAHRGLLDGLDLSGVRVFDVDSAQWAQVSAGAGELIPHRTVEPGDTFMLIFTSGTSGEPKAVQVAHMMVPFAGASLVQRFSITAADVCYLSMPLFHSNALMAGWSVALSSGAAMAPATFSASGLLDDLRRYGATYMNYVGKPLAYVLATPEGPDDADNPLRVAFGNEAAERDIAEFGRRFGATVWDGFGSTEGAVIITRDGQCPTGSVGRGFPGVAIYNPDTVTECPPAVFDAVGALANPDEAIGEIVNTDGAGMFGGYYNDAQATGERLRHGMYFSGDLAYRDADGWIYLAGRTGEWLRVDGENLTTAPIERILHRLAPINRVAVYAVPDPQVGDAVMAALVLGDGAALTPQDFGDFLAAQPDLSPKAWPRYVWITDDLPVTATNKILKRTLSAQGLEVTSGVLWHREARGGRYHPFGSGPSDLA
;
A
#
# COMPACT_ATOMS: atom_id res chain seq x y z
N MET A 1 -8.31 23.36 5.65
CA MET A 1 -9.56 22.86 6.27
C MET A 1 -9.18 21.79 7.27
N THR A 2 -9.33 22.06 8.56
CA THR A 2 -9.07 21.14 9.66
C THR A 2 -10.42 20.53 10.08
N GLY A 3 -10.93 19.61 9.29
CA GLY A 3 -12.15 18.89 9.61
C GLY A 3 -11.86 17.50 10.20
N THR A 4 -12.90 16.85 10.72
CA THR A 4 -12.85 15.46 11.18
C THR A 4 -13.69 14.57 10.28
N VAL A 5 -13.44 13.24 10.32
CA VAL A 5 -14.35 12.26 9.70
C VAL A 5 -15.79 12.44 10.20
N GLN A 6 -15.96 12.65 11.50
CA GLN A 6 -17.27 12.87 12.12
C GLN A 6 -18.02 14.05 11.48
N GLN A 7 -17.34 15.18 11.28
CA GLN A 7 -17.93 16.36 10.64
C GLN A 7 -18.32 16.11 9.18
N LEU A 8 -17.46 15.41 8.41
CA LEU A 8 -17.78 15.09 7.01
C LEU A 8 -19.01 14.19 6.89
N LEU A 9 -19.15 13.19 7.77
CA LEU A 9 -20.32 12.31 7.80
C LEU A 9 -21.58 13.09 8.20
N GLN A 10 -21.48 13.95 9.22
CA GLN A 10 -22.60 14.80 9.65
C GLN A 10 -23.14 15.71 8.54
N MET A 11 -22.27 16.20 7.65
CA MET A 11 -22.69 16.99 6.48
C MET A 11 -23.54 16.20 5.47
N ARG A 12 -23.52 14.86 5.51
CA ARG A 12 -24.20 13.95 4.57
C ARG A 12 -25.43 13.27 5.18
N ILE A 13 -25.74 13.50 6.44
CA ILE A 13 -26.76 12.71 7.17
C ILE A 13 -28.15 12.79 6.54
N ASP A 14 -28.48 13.91 5.89
CA ASP A 14 -29.75 14.13 5.20
C ASP A 14 -29.64 14.08 3.67
N ASP A 15 -28.48 13.71 3.11
CA ASP A 15 -28.22 13.73 1.69
C ASP A 15 -28.97 12.56 0.99
N PRO A 16 -29.91 12.84 0.07
CA PRO A 16 -30.65 11.81 -0.65
C PRO A 16 -29.89 11.24 -1.87
N ALA A 17 -28.68 11.74 -2.16
CA ALA A 17 -27.88 11.26 -3.27
C ALA A 17 -27.39 9.81 -3.02
N PRO A 18 -27.11 9.05 -4.09
CA PRO A 18 -26.52 7.71 -3.97
C PRO A 18 -25.22 7.73 -3.18
N ALA A 19 -25.07 6.83 -2.20
CA ALA A 19 -23.85 6.66 -1.39
C ALA A 19 -23.15 5.33 -1.66
N VAL A 20 -23.91 4.22 -1.69
CA VAL A 20 -23.35 2.88 -1.86
C VAL A 20 -24.08 2.15 -2.97
N LYS A 21 -23.32 1.55 -3.90
CA LYS A 21 -23.82 0.68 -4.96
C LYS A 21 -23.21 -0.72 -4.77
N TYR A 22 -24.06 -1.72 -4.56
CA TYR A 22 -23.57 -3.09 -4.38
C TYR A 22 -24.59 -4.11 -4.90
N GLY A 23 -24.19 -4.96 -5.82
CA GLY A 23 -25.12 -5.79 -6.56
C GLY A 23 -26.13 -4.91 -7.30
N ASP A 24 -27.42 -5.17 -7.11
CA ASP A 24 -28.51 -4.41 -7.71
C ASP A 24 -29.11 -3.37 -6.75
N ARG A 25 -28.54 -3.23 -5.56
CA ARG A 25 -29.01 -2.31 -4.53
C ARG A 25 -28.20 -1.02 -4.52
N VAL A 26 -28.90 0.09 -4.33
CA VAL A 26 -28.32 1.41 -4.13
C VAL A 26 -28.87 1.98 -2.82
N TRP A 27 -27.97 2.41 -1.95
CA TRP A 27 -28.32 3.17 -0.75
C TRP A 27 -28.00 4.63 -0.97
N THR A 28 -28.87 5.51 -0.50
CA THR A 28 -28.56 6.94 -0.37
C THR A 28 -27.60 7.20 0.80
N TRP A 29 -26.95 8.36 0.83
CA TRP A 29 -26.16 8.78 1.98
C TRP A 29 -26.99 8.75 3.27
N ARG A 30 -28.22 9.24 3.24
CA ARG A 30 -29.15 9.19 4.36
C ARG A 30 -29.37 7.76 4.88
N GLU A 31 -29.71 6.83 4.00
CA GLU A 31 -29.96 5.43 4.39
C GLU A 31 -28.69 4.76 4.92
N HIS A 32 -27.55 4.99 4.28
CA HIS A 32 -26.27 4.44 4.70
C HIS A 32 -25.85 4.98 6.08
N LEU A 33 -26.00 6.28 6.32
CA LEU A 33 -25.61 6.91 7.57
C LEU A 33 -26.63 6.67 8.71
N ASP A 34 -27.90 6.47 8.39
CA ASP A 34 -28.89 6.01 9.37
C ASP A 34 -28.55 4.60 9.87
N GLU A 35 -28.25 3.66 8.97
CA GLU A 35 -27.76 2.34 9.34
C GLU A 35 -26.47 2.41 10.16
N ALA A 36 -25.52 3.26 9.77
CA ALA A 36 -24.27 3.45 10.49
C ALA A 36 -24.49 4.03 11.90
N ALA A 37 -25.44 4.96 12.06
CA ALA A 37 -25.78 5.53 13.35
C ALA A 37 -26.39 4.47 14.30
N HIS A 38 -27.28 3.61 13.80
CA HIS A 38 -27.82 2.49 14.59
C HIS A 38 -26.72 1.50 15.00
N HIS A 39 -25.79 1.15 14.09
CA HIS A 39 -24.64 0.30 14.42
C HIS A 39 -23.73 0.95 15.46
N ALA A 40 -23.46 2.25 15.35
CA ALA A 40 -22.65 2.98 16.33
C ALA A 40 -23.31 2.98 17.71
N ALA A 41 -24.61 3.27 17.78
CA ALA A 41 -25.37 3.24 19.04
C ALA A 41 -25.34 1.86 19.69
N ALA A 42 -25.52 0.79 18.90
CA ALA A 42 -25.47 -0.59 19.36
C ALA A 42 -24.09 -0.97 19.93
N LEU A 43 -23.02 -0.62 19.24
CA LEU A 43 -21.65 -0.92 19.66
C LEU A 43 -21.28 -0.16 20.94
N ILE A 44 -21.66 1.12 21.05
CA ILE A 44 -21.46 1.93 22.25
C ILE A 44 -22.23 1.35 23.44
N ALA A 45 -23.47 0.91 23.21
CA ALA A 45 -24.31 0.35 24.27
C ALA A 45 -23.82 -0.97 24.86
N VAL A 46 -23.10 -1.76 24.05
CA VAL A 46 -22.53 -3.06 24.49
C VAL A 46 -21.08 -2.95 24.92
N ALA A 47 -20.45 -1.79 24.78
CA ALA A 47 -19.05 -1.59 25.13
C ALA A 47 -18.79 -1.67 26.63
N ASP A 48 -17.61 -2.13 27.00
CA ASP A 48 -17.08 -2.03 28.35
C ASP A 48 -16.51 -0.62 28.55
N VAL A 49 -17.08 0.12 29.49
CA VAL A 49 -16.73 1.52 29.76
C VAL A 49 -15.33 1.69 30.37
N ASP A 50 -14.79 0.63 30.97
CA ASP A 50 -13.47 0.63 31.61
C ASP A 50 -12.33 0.31 30.63
N ARG A 51 -12.67 0.07 29.35
CA ARG A 51 -11.72 -0.24 28.28
C ARG A 51 -11.79 0.79 27.15
N PRO A 52 -10.68 1.04 26.42
CA PRO A 52 -10.74 1.82 25.18
C PRO A 52 -11.78 1.23 24.21
N LEU A 53 -12.66 2.08 23.68
CA LEU A 53 -13.64 1.61 22.70
C LEU A 53 -12.99 1.43 21.33
N HIS A 54 -12.41 0.26 21.16
CA HIS A 54 -11.80 -0.20 19.92
C HIS A 54 -12.63 -1.32 19.31
N VAL A 55 -13.08 -1.11 18.08
CA VAL A 55 -13.89 -2.06 17.32
C VAL A 55 -13.07 -2.60 16.15
N GLY A 56 -12.73 -3.88 16.22
CA GLY A 56 -12.06 -4.58 15.13
C GLY A 56 -13.02 -4.92 14.00
N THR A 57 -12.54 -4.89 12.76
CA THR A 57 -13.29 -5.33 11.58
C THR A 57 -12.51 -6.39 10.83
N LEU A 58 -13.01 -7.63 10.84
CA LEU A 58 -12.55 -8.75 10.01
C LEU A 58 -13.59 -8.96 8.90
N LEU A 59 -13.68 -7.98 7.99
CA LEU A 59 -14.70 -7.88 6.95
C LEU A 59 -14.06 -7.72 5.56
N GLY A 60 -14.73 -8.26 4.54
CA GLY A 60 -14.36 -7.98 3.15
C GLY A 60 -14.80 -6.59 2.67
N ASN A 61 -14.53 -6.28 1.39
CA ASN A 61 -15.00 -5.05 0.77
C ASN A 61 -16.50 -5.13 0.45
N THR A 62 -17.31 -4.91 1.46
CA THR A 62 -18.77 -5.02 1.41
C THR A 62 -19.41 -3.76 1.99
N PRO A 63 -20.74 -3.55 1.79
CA PRO A 63 -21.45 -2.47 2.47
C PRO A 63 -21.27 -2.48 3.99
N ALA A 64 -21.19 -3.67 4.62
CA ALA A 64 -20.99 -3.78 6.07
C ALA A 64 -19.68 -3.14 6.54
N MET A 65 -18.57 -3.25 5.76
CA MET A 65 -17.33 -2.57 6.10
C MET A 65 -17.46 -1.04 5.98
N LEU A 66 -18.14 -0.56 4.94
CA LEU A 66 -18.40 0.88 4.79
C LEU A 66 -19.27 1.41 5.92
N THR A 67 -20.30 0.65 6.33
CA THR A 67 -21.16 0.97 7.47
C THR A 67 -20.35 1.00 8.77
N ALA A 68 -19.42 0.05 8.99
CA ALA A 68 -18.55 0.04 10.17
C ALA A 68 -17.61 1.26 10.21
N MET A 69 -17.04 1.67 9.06
CA MET A 69 -16.21 2.88 8.95
C MET A 69 -17.01 4.15 9.27
N ALA A 70 -18.22 4.27 8.70
CA ALA A 70 -19.11 5.40 8.97
C ALA A 70 -19.59 5.40 10.44
N ALA A 71 -19.92 4.25 11.00
CA ALA A 71 -20.34 4.10 12.40
C ALA A 71 -19.23 4.52 13.38
N ALA A 72 -17.96 4.16 13.11
CA ALA A 72 -16.84 4.60 13.92
C ALA A 72 -16.66 6.13 13.86
N GLY A 73 -16.79 6.71 12.67
CA GLY A 73 -16.72 8.15 12.48
C GLY A 73 -17.83 8.91 13.20
N LEU A 74 -19.10 8.46 13.08
CA LEU A 74 -20.24 9.06 13.76
C LEU A 74 -20.18 8.85 15.27
N GLY A 75 -19.83 7.63 15.70
CA GLY A 75 -19.78 7.23 17.09
C GLY A 75 -18.58 7.79 17.87
N GLY A 76 -17.54 8.25 17.19
CA GLY A 76 -16.33 8.80 17.81
C GLY A 76 -15.50 7.76 18.56
N TYR A 77 -15.45 6.52 18.08
CA TYR A 77 -14.61 5.45 18.61
C TYR A 77 -13.57 5.01 17.55
N VAL A 78 -12.60 4.22 17.98
CA VAL A 78 -11.50 3.77 17.10
C VAL A 78 -11.90 2.50 16.35
N LEU A 79 -11.78 2.52 15.03
CA LEU A 79 -11.89 1.34 14.19
C LEU A 79 -10.52 0.66 14.03
N CYS A 80 -10.47 -0.67 14.13
CA CYS A 80 -9.25 -1.42 13.93
C CYS A 80 -9.39 -2.30 12.69
N GLY A 81 -8.65 -1.98 11.64
CA GLY A 81 -8.67 -2.71 10.39
C GLY A 81 -7.89 -4.02 10.50
N ILE A 82 -8.59 -5.13 10.73
CA ILE A 82 -7.97 -6.46 10.85
C ILE A 82 -7.83 -7.09 9.46
N ASN A 83 -6.61 -7.51 9.16
CA ASN A 83 -6.29 -8.07 7.86
C ASN A 83 -6.92 -9.46 7.67
N THR A 84 -7.81 -9.59 6.69
CA THR A 84 -8.55 -10.82 6.36
C THR A 84 -7.68 -11.97 5.83
N THR A 85 -6.41 -11.71 5.52
CA THR A 85 -5.46 -12.76 5.10
C THR A 85 -4.64 -13.33 6.25
N ARG A 86 -4.72 -12.75 7.45
CA ARG A 86 -4.04 -13.28 8.65
C ARG A 86 -4.72 -14.54 9.16
N ARG A 87 -3.97 -15.40 9.82
CA ARG A 87 -4.42 -16.71 10.31
C ARG A 87 -3.84 -17.02 11.68
N GLY A 88 -4.54 -17.83 12.48
CA GLY A 88 -4.07 -18.41 13.72
C GLY A 88 -3.59 -17.36 14.73
N GLU A 89 -2.50 -17.66 15.43
CA GLU A 89 -1.91 -16.77 16.45
C GLU A 89 -1.57 -15.38 15.94
N ALA A 90 -1.19 -15.25 14.67
CA ALA A 90 -0.91 -13.95 14.08
C ALA A 90 -2.16 -13.08 13.95
N LEU A 91 -3.33 -13.68 13.67
CA LEU A 91 -4.62 -12.97 13.66
C LEU A 91 -5.04 -12.57 15.08
N ALA A 92 -4.97 -13.50 16.04
CA ALA A 92 -5.25 -13.21 17.44
C ALA A 92 -4.32 -12.11 17.99
N GLY A 93 -3.05 -12.15 17.62
CA GLY A 93 -2.05 -11.15 17.99
C GLY A 93 -2.36 -9.75 17.45
N ASP A 94 -2.86 -9.62 16.22
CA ASP A 94 -3.26 -8.32 15.66
C ASP A 94 -4.49 -7.76 16.40
N ILE A 95 -5.49 -8.61 16.69
CA ILE A 95 -6.69 -8.24 17.46
C ILE A 95 -6.30 -7.76 18.86
N GLY A 96 -5.39 -8.49 19.53
CA GLY A 96 -4.88 -8.13 20.85
C GLY A 96 -4.06 -6.85 20.86
N ARG A 97 -3.16 -6.65 19.87
CA ARG A 97 -2.34 -5.42 19.76
C ARG A 97 -3.18 -4.16 19.53
N ALA A 98 -4.34 -4.30 18.91
CA ALA A 98 -5.27 -3.19 18.73
C ALA A 98 -6.19 -2.97 19.94
N ASP A 99 -6.04 -3.73 21.03
CA ASP A 99 -6.93 -3.70 22.21
C ASP A 99 -8.41 -3.79 21.83
N CYS A 100 -8.76 -4.58 20.80
CA CYS A 100 -10.13 -4.73 20.38
C CYS A 100 -10.97 -5.31 21.53
N GLN A 101 -11.99 -4.59 21.96
CA GLN A 101 -12.99 -5.15 22.88
C GLN A 101 -14.21 -5.75 22.15
N ILE A 102 -14.42 -5.31 20.91
CA ILE A 102 -15.46 -5.81 20.00
C ILE A 102 -14.81 -6.14 18.67
N LEU A 103 -15.25 -7.23 18.04
CA LEU A 103 -14.84 -7.63 16.69
C LEU A 103 -16.07 -7.89 15.82
N LEU A 104 -16.17 -7.17 14.72
CA LEU A 104 -17.16 -7.43 13.68
C LEU A 104 -16.56 -8.36 12.63
N THR A 105 -17.29 -9.40 12.26
CA THR A 105 -16.94 -10.34 11.20
C THR A 105 -18.16 -10.62 10.33
N ASP A 106 -17.97 -11.25 9.17
CA ASP A 106 -19.03 -11.70 8.29
C ASP A 106 -18.99 -13.23 8.13
N GLN A 107 -19.99 -13.80 7.45
CA GLN A 107 -20.07 -15.23 7.22
C GLN A 107 -18.84 -15.78 6.47
N ALA A 108 -18.22 -15.00 5.59
CA ALA A 108 -17.06 -15.42 4.81
C ALA A 108 -15.78 -15.53 5.66
N HIS A 109 -15.64 -14.71 6.72
CA HIS A 109 -14.41 -14.62 7.49
C HIS A 109 -14.51 -15.19 8.90
N ARG A 110 -15.72 -15.45 9.44
CA ARG A 110 -15.88 -15.91 10.83
C ARG A 110 -15.13 -17.21 11.12
N GLY A 111 -15.02 -18.12 10.15
CA GLY A 111 -14.26 -19.37 10.31
C GLY A 111 -12.76 -19.16 10.57
N LEU A 112 -12.21 -17.96 10.29
CA LEU A 112 -10.83 -17.61 10.62
C LEU A 112 -10.60 -17.45 12.13
N LEU A 113 -11.66 -17.31 12.91
CA LEU A 113 -11.63 -17.14 14.36
C LEU A 113 -11.68 -18.46 15.13
N ASP A 114 -11.95 -19.58 14.43
CA ASP A 114 -12.09 -20.89 15.07
C ASP A 114 -10.78 -21.30 15.77
N GLY A 115 -10.90 -21.64 17.05
CA GLY A 115 -9.78 -22.08 17.88
C GLY A 115 -8.84 -20.97 18.37
N LEU A 116 -9.14 -19.69 18.08
CA LEU A 116 -8.37 -18.57 18.62
C LEU A 116 -8.78 -18.24 20.06
N ASP A 117 -7.80 -17.88 20.88
CA ASP A 117 -8.08 -17.25 22.16
C ASP A 117 -8.45 -15.78 21.96
N LEU A 118 -9.73 -15.49 22.04
CA LEU A 118 -10.30 -14.14 21.98
C LEU A 118 -10.95 -13.74 23.32
N SER A 119 -10.35 -14.18 24.42
CA SER A 119 -10.82 -13.87 25.77
C SER A 119 -10.93 -12.34 25.97
N GLY A 120 -12.12 -11.87 26.38
CA GLY A 120 -12.40 -10.45 26.55
C GLY A 120 -12.74 -9.70 25.26
N VAL A 121 -12.85 -10.37 24.10
CA VAL A 121 -13.34 -9.80 22.84
C VAL A 121 -14.75 -10.28 22.56
N ARG A 122 -15.70 -9.35 22.40
CA ARG A 122 -17.06 -9.67 21.99
C ARG A 122 -17.15 -9.73 20.46
N VAL A 123 -17.45 -10.89 19.91
CA VAL A 123 -17.52 -11.11 18.46
C VAL A 123 -18.97 -11.04 17.99
N PHE A 124 -19.24 -10.24 16.94
CA PHE A 124 -20.51 -10.18 16.24
C PHE A 124 -20.31 -10.55 14.75
N ASP A 125 -21.09 -11.50 14.27
CA ASP A 125 -21.26 -11.76 12.86
C ASP A 125 -22.33 -10.80 12.32
N VAL A 126 -21.95 -9.89 11.44
CA VAL A 126 -22.84 -8.83 10.92
C VAL A 126 -23.97 -9.37 10.04
N ASP A 127 -23.85 -10.61 9.54
CA ASP A 127 -24.89 -11.29 8.79
C ASP A 127 -25.86 -12.08 9.68
N SER A 128 -25.64 -12.09 11.01
CA SER A 128 -26.41 -12.88 11.95
C SER A 128 -27.71 -12.20 12.41
N ALA A 129 -28.72 -13.03 12.74
CA ALA A 129 -29.94 -12.54 13.38
C ALA A 129 -29.67 -11.87 14.75
N GLN A 130 -28.62 -12.31 15.47
CA GLN A 130 -28.21 -11.70 16.73
C GLN A 130 -27.76 -10.25 16.51
N TRP A 131 -26.91 -9.99 15.50
CA TRP A 131 -26.47 -8.64 15.20
C TRP A 131 -27.64 -7.76 14.75
N ALA A 132 -28.50 -8.25 13.88
CA ALA A 132 -29.70 -7.54 13.45
C ALA A 132 -30.60 -7.15 14.65
N GLN A 133 -30.73 -8.04 15.64
CA GLN A 133 -31.50 -7.75 16.85
C GLN A 133 -30.82 -6.73 17.76
N VAL A 134 -29.49 -6.81 17.92
CA VAL A 134 -28.69 -5.87 18.73
C VAL A 134 -28.73 -4.47 18.10
N SER A 135 -28.55 -4.35 16.80
CA SER A 135 -28.57 -3.07 16.09
C SER A 135 -29.97 -2.44 16.04
N ALA A 136 -31.02 -3.24 15.80
CA ALA A 136 -32.40 -2.75 15.79
C ALA A 136 -32.92 -2.32 17.20
N GLY A 137 -32.36 -2.89 18.26
CA GLY A 137 -32.69 -2.52 19.65
C GLY A 137 -31.94 -1.31 20.18
N ALA A 138 -31.00 -0.76 19.41
CA ALA A 138 -30.26 0.43 19.79
C ALA A 138 -31.16 1.67 19.75
N GLY A 139 -30.95 2.56 20.69
CA GLY A 139 -31.62 3.87 20.72
C GLY A 139 -30.99 4.87 19.74
N GLU A 140 -31.33 6.14 19.89
CA GLU A 140 -30.69 7.24 19.19
C GLU A 140 -29.18 7.26 19.47
N LEU A 141 -28.37 7.55 18.46
CA LEU A 141 -26.92 7.63 18.61
C LEU A 141 -26.54 8.81 19.50
N ILE A 142 -25.95 8.51 20.64
CA ILE A 142 -25.18 9.44 21.43
C ILE A 142 -23.72 9.11 21.21
N PRO A 143 -22.93 9.95 20.52
CA PRO A 143 -21.54 9.67 20.26
C PRO A 143 -20.76 9.40 21.54
N HIS A 144 -19.85 8.42 21.52
CA HIS A 144 -18.94 8.12 22.62
C HIS A 144 -18.13 9.36 23.04
N ARG A 145 -17.74 10.17 22.04
CA ARG A 145 -17.11 11.48 22.23
C ARG A 145 -17.32 12.37 21.00
N THR A 146 -17.20 13.68 21.18
CA THR A 146 -16.91 14.62 20.11
C THR A 146 -15.42 14.51 19.81
N VAL A 147 -15.07 14.23 18.57
CA VAL A 147 -13.67 13.99 18.19
C VAL A 147 -12.96 15.28 17.80
N GLU A 148 -11.69 15.36 18.16
CA GLU A 148 -10.76 16.40 17.73
C GLU A 148 -9.97 15.94 16.48
N PRO A 149 -9.44 16.85 15.65
CA PRO A 149 -8.71 16.50 14.43
C PRO A 149 -7.54 15.52 14.63
N GLY A 150 -6.85 15.59 15.76
CA GLY A 150 -5.72 14.73 16.13
C GLY A 150 -6.11 13.39 16.74
N ASP A 151 -7.40 13.18 17.08
CA ASP A 151 -7.86 11.90 17.63
C ASP A 151 -7.71 10.76 16.61
N THR A 152 -7.40 9.57 17.11
CA THR A 152 -7.31 8.37 16.27
C THR A 152 -8.70 7.97 15.78
N PHE A 153 -8.85 7.90 14.45
CA PHE A 153 -10.04 7.37 13.77
C PHE A 153 -9.90 5.87 13.55
N MET A 154 -8.74 5.45 13.04
CA MET A 154 -8.52 4.07 12.65
C MET A 154 -7.11 3.60 13.00
N LEU A 155 -6.98 2.35 13.45
CA LEU A 155 -5.71 1.63 13.52
C LEU A 155 -5.53 0.79 12.25
N ILE A 156 -4.42 1.02 11.55
CA ILE A 156 -4.07 0.29 10.33
C ILE A 156 -2.74 -0.43 10.55
N PHE A 157 -2.75 -1.75 10.35
CA PHE A 157 -1.55 -2.56 10.51
C PHE A 157 -0.65 -2.47 9.28
N THR A 158 0.63 -2.16 9.51
CA THR A 158 1.68 -2.18 8.50
C THR A 158 2.69 -3.27 8.81
N SER A 159 3.25 -3.89 7.75
CA SER A 159 4.36 -4.84 7.89
C SER A 159 5.61 -4.07 8.31
N GLY A 160 5.89 -4.02 9.60
CA GLY A 160 7.11 -3.40 10.12
C GLY A 160 8.38 -4.13 9.65
N THR A 161 9.50 -3.40 9.61
CA THR A 161 10.84 -3.96 9.34
C THR A 161 11.28 -4.95 10.41
N SER A 162 10.72 -4.89 11.61
CA SER A 162 11.02 -5.76 12.78
C SER A 162 10.30 -7.12 12.79
N GLY A 163 9.37 -7.37 11.85
CA GLY A 163 8.67 -8.67 11.71
C GLY A 163 7.24 -8.68 12.24
N GLU A 164 6.94 -8.03 13.35
CA GLU A 164 5.60 -7.89 13.88
C GLU A 164 4.91 -6.66 13.27
N PRO A 165 3.63 -6.76 12.87
CA PRO A 165 2.89 -5.62 12.36
C PRO A 165 2.73 -4.52 13.41
N LYS A 166 2.88 -3.26 12.97
CA LYS A 166 2.70 -2.09 13.80
C LYS A 166 1.35 -1.46 13.51
N ALA A 167 0.59 -1.11 14.55
CA ALA A 167 -0.71 -0.46 14.42
C ALA A 167 -0.54 1.06 14.32
N VAL A 168 -0.57 1.59 13.09
CA VAL A 168 -0.47 3.04 12.84
C VAL A 168 -1.74 3.73 13.29
N GLN A 169 -1.60 4.79 14.07
CA GLN A 169 -2.71 5.65 14.48
C GLN A 169 -3.04 6.65 13.37
N VAL A 170 -4.13 6.40 12.64
CA VAL A 170 -4.63 7.30 11.59
C VAL A 170 -5.58 8.29 12.22
N ALA A 171 -5.19 9.57 12.23
CA ALA A 171 -5.98 10.64 12.82
C ALA A 171 -7.19 11.04 11.97
N HIS A 172 -8.25 11.54 12.63
CA HIS A 172 -9.45 12.03 11.95
C HIS A 172 -9.18 13.07 10.88
N MET A 173 -8.19 13.96 11.06
CA MET A 173 -7.87 15.01 10.08
C MET A 173 -7.22 14.49 8.80
N MET A 174 -6.58 13.31 8.84
CA MET A 174 -5.88 12.76 7.67
C MET A 174 -6.85 12.43 6.53
N VAL A 175 -8.05 11.94 6.87
CA VAL A 175 -9.06 11.53 5.90
C VAL A 175 -9.60 12.71 5.10
N PRO A 176 -10.16 13.78 5.70
CA PRO A 176 -10.61 14.96 4.95
C PRO A 176 -9.47 15.66 4.20
N PHE A 177 -8.25 15.68 4.74
CA PHE A 177 -7.10 16.24 4.06
C PHE A 177 -6.79 15.50 2.75
N ALA A 178 -6.68 14.17 2.81
CA ALA A 178 -6.43 13.34 1.63
C ALA A 178 -7.58 13.44 0.62
N GLY A 179 -8.82 13.30 1.09
CA GLY A 179 -10.01 13.37 0.23
C GLY A 179 -10.16 14.70 -0.48
N ALA A 180 -10.06 15.82 0.22
CA ALA A 180 -10.16 17.15 -0.37
C ALA A 180 -9.06 17.42 -1.40
N SER A 181 -7.83 16.97 -1.12
CA SER A 181 -6.69 17.09 -2.03
C SER A 181 -6.93 16.35 -3.35
N LEU A 182 -7.40 15.10 -3.29
CA LEU A 182 -7.67 14.28 -4.48
C LEU A 182 -8.93 14.74 -5.23
N VAL A 183 -9.97 15.15 -4.51
CA VAL A 183 -11.20 15.75 -5.07
C VAL A 183 -10.86 17.00 -5.89
N GLN A 184 -10.05 17.90 -5.34
CA GLN A 184 -9.61 19.10 -6.04
C GLN A 184 -8.76 18.75 -7.26
N ARG A 185 -7.80 17.83 -7.10
CA ARG A 185 -6.86 17.44 -8.15
C ARG A 185 -7.55 16.82 -9.36
N PHE A 186 -8.52 15.94 -9.14
CA PHE A 186 -9.18 15.15 -10.18
C PHE A 186 -10.58 15.64 -10.53
N SER A 187 -11.00 16.76 -9.93
CA SER A 187 -12.32 17.34 -10.13
C SER A 187 -13.45 16.33 -9.90
N ILE A 188 -13.33 15.56 -8.80
CA ILE A 188 -14.36 14.58 -8.41
C ILE A 188 -15.54 15.32 -7.79
N THR A 189 -16.75 14.89 -8.13
CA THR A 189 -18.00 15.52 -7.69
C THR A 189 -19.00 14.46 -7.17
N ALA A 190 -20.14 14.89 -6.65
CA ALA A 190 -21.22 13.99 -6.24
C ALA A 190 -21.84 13.18 -7.41
N ALA A 191 -21.56 13.53 -8.65
CA ALA A 191 -22.00 12.77 -9.82
C ALA A 191 -21.09 11.58 -10.15
N ASP A 192 -19.90 11.52 -9.53
CA ASP A 192 -18.92 10.46 -9.74
C ASP A 192 -19.24 9.20 -8.93
N VAL A 193 -18.59 8.09 -9.30
CA VAL A 193 -18.65 6.82 -8.59
C VAL A 193 -17.24 6.33 -8.33
N CYS A 194 -16.91 6.11 -7.07
CA CYS A 194 -15.62 5.59 -6.62
C CYS A 194 -15.67 4.05 -6.52
N TYR A 195 -14.93 3.36 -7.37
CA TYR A 195 -14.79 1.91 -7.31
C TYR A 195 -13.73 1.52 -6.28
N LEU A 196 -14.14 0.80 -5.23
CA LEU A 196 -13.32 0.49 -4.04
C LEU A 196 -13.00 -1.01 -4.01
N SER A 197 -11.99 -1.44 -4.76
CA SER A 197 -11.56 -2.85 -4.81
C SER A 197 -10.30 -3.14 -4.01
N MET A 198 -9.60 -2.11 -3.54
CA MET A 198 -8.47 -2.30 -2.62
C MET A 198 -9.00 -2.55 -1.20
N PRO A 199 -8.30 -3.39 -0.39
CA PRO A 199 -8.80 -3.75 0.94
C PRO A 199 -9.05 -2.53 1.83
N LEU A 200 -10.29 -2.37 2.32
CA LEU A 200 -10.73 -1.20 3.10
C LEU A 200 -10.08 -1.10 4.48
N PHE A 201 -9.41 -2.15 4.94
CA PHE A 201 -8.59 -2.12 6.16
C PHE A 201 -7.17 -1.58 5.94
N HIS A 202 -6.83 -1.13 4.71
CA HIS A 202 -5.54 -0.53 4.37
C HIS A 202 -5.64 0.96 4.03
N SER A 203 -4.53 1.67 4.22
CA SER A 203 -4.42 3.12 4.03
C SER A 203 -4.75 3.59 2.62
N ASN A 204 -4.37 2.83 1.57
CA ASN A 204 -4.70 3.23 0.20
C ASN A 204 -6.22 3.30 -0.01
N ALA A 205 -6.98 2.29 0.39
CA ALA A 205 -8.44 2.29 0.24
C ALA A 205 -9.12 3.37 1.09
N LEU A 206 -8.59 3.62 2.29
CA LEU A 206 -9.07 4.69 3.17
C LEU A 206 -8.78 6.06 2.57
N MET A 207 -7.50 6.35 2.20
CA MET A 207 -7.03 7.69 1.83
C MET A 207 -7.29 8.04 0.36
N ALA A 208 -7.20 7.05 -0.56
CA ALA A 208 -7.39 7.27 -1.98
C ALA A 208 -8.73 6.74 -2.51
N GLY A 209 -9.55 6.14 -1.66
CA GLY A 209 -10.86 5.61 -2.02
C GLY A 209 -11.99 6.24 -1.21
N TRP A 210 -12.20 5.76 0.01
CA TRP A 210 -13.29 6.18 0.88
C TRP A 210 -13.27 7.69 1.17
N SER A 211 -12.11 8.27 1.45
CA SER A 211 -11.97 9.70 1.72
C SER A 211 -12.42 10.57 0.54
N VAL A 212 -12.17 10.12 -0.69
CA VAL A 212 -12.57 10.83 -1.92
C VAL A 212 -14.08 10.83 -2.04
N ALA A 213 -14.73 9.68 -1.87
CA ALA A 213 -16.19 9.59 -1.91
C ALA A 213 -16.84 10.44 -0.81
N LEU A 214 -16.34 10.35 0.43
CA LEU A 214 -16.86 11.11 1.57
C LEU A 214 -16.72 12.62 1.36
N SER A 215 -15.57 13.09 0.83
CA SER A 215 -15.30 14.52 0.62
C SER A 215 -16.07 15.11 -0.55
N SER A 216 -16.31 14.33 -1.62
CA SER A 216 -17.03 14.80 -2.82
C SER A 216 -18.54 14.56 -2.74
N GLY A 217 -19.02 13.59 -1.96
CA GLY A 217 -20.36 13.06 -1.99
C GLY A 217 -20.62 12.07 -3.14
N ALA A 218 -19.56 11.59 -3.80
CA ALA A 218 -19.63 10.55 -4.80
C ALA A 218 -20.15 9.23 -4.22
N ALA A 219 -20.79 8.40 -5.03
CA ALA A 219 -21.17 7.07 -4.62
C ALA A 219 -19.95 6.14 -4.51
N MET A 220 -20.02 5.15 -3.63
CA MET A 220 -19.03 4.10 -3.42
C MET A 220 -19.51 2.78 -4.00
N ALA A 221 -18.67 2.09 -4.76
CA ALA A 221 -18.92 0.74 -5.25
C ALA A 221 -17.85 -0.20 -4.65
N PRO A 222 -18.07 -0.76 -3.45
CA PRO A 222 -17.14 -1.71 -2.86
C PRO A 222 -17.19 -3.03 -3.63
N ALA A 223 -16.02 -3.62 -3.89
CA ALA A 223 -15.91 -4.88 -4.59
C ALA A 223 -14.69 -5.68 -4.12
N THR A 224 -14.74 -7.00 -4.27
CA THR A 224 -13.54 -7.82 -4.20
C THR A 224 -12.79 -7.67 -5.52
N PHE A 225 -11.50 -7.36 -5.49
CA PHE A 225 -10.71 -7.20 -6.70
C PHE A 225 -10.75 -8.47 -7.56
N SER A 226 -11.07 -8.29 -8.84
CA SER A 226 -11.02 -9.32 -9.88
C SER A 226 -10.46 -8.70 -11.16
N ALA A 227 -9.34 -9.23 -11.64
CA ALA A 227 -8.73 -8.71 -12.86
C ALA A 227 -9.64 -8.87 -14.10
N SER A 228 -10.29 -10.03 -14.23
CA SER A 228 -11.22 -10.32 -15.33
C SER A 228 -12.60 -9.69 -15.15
N GLY A 229 -12.99 -9.37 -13.93
CA GLY A 229 -14.29 -8.75 -13.62
C GLY A 229 -14.26 -7.22 -13.57
N LEU A 230 -13.07 -6.59 -13.63
CA LEU A 230 -12.95 -5.14 -13.47
C LEU A 230 -13.83 -4.36 -14.45
N LEU A 231 -13.75 -4.68 -15.74
CA LEU A 231 -14.46 -3.95 -16.79
C LEU A 231 -15.98 -4.04 -16.62
N ASP A 232 -16.47 -5.23 -16.28
CA ASP A 232 -17.90 -5.45 -16.02
C ASP A 232 -18.37 -4.64 -14.81
N ASP A 233 -17.56 -4.58 -13.76
CA ASP A 233 -17.87 -3.78 -12.57
C ASP A 233 -17.85 -2.28 -12.87
N LEU A 234 -16.85 -1.80 -13.61
CA LEU A 234 -16.78 -0.38 -14.00
C LEU A 234 -18.03 0.04 -14.77
N ARG A 235 -18.47 -0.79 -15.72
CA ARG A 235 -19.69 -0.57 -16.51
C ARG A 235 -20.96 -0.66 -15.65
N ARG A 236 -21.08 -1.72 -14.87
CA ARG A 236 -22.25 -2.00 -14.01
C ARG A 236 -22.52 -0.87 -13.02
N TYR A 237 -21.48 -0.40 -12.33
CA TYR A 237 -21.64 0.64 -11.32
C TYR A 237 -21.55 2.06 -11.88
N GLY A 238 -21.11 2.21 -13.13
CA GLY A 238 -20.82 3.51 -13.71
C GLY A 238 -19.62 4.19 -13.04
N ALA A 239 -18.57 3.40 -12.71
CA ALA A 239 -17.45 3.85 -11.94
C ALA A 239 -16.54 4.79 -12.74
N THR A 240 -16.35 6.03 -12.26
CA THR A 240 -15.60 7.09 -12.94
C THR A 240 -14.22 7.32 -12.33
N TYR A 241 -14.02 6.84 -11.12
CA TYR A 241 -12.78 6.92 -10.34
C TYR A 241 -12.49 5.58 -9.68
N MET A 242 -11.23 5.16 -9.65
CA MET A 242 -10.77 4.00 -8.88
C MET A 242 -9.43 4.29 -8.19
N ASN A 243 -9.22 3.64 -7.03
CA ASN A 243 -7.90 3.57 -6.40
C ASN A 243 -7.25 2.19 -6.66
N TYR A 244 -5.91 2.17 -6.70
CA TYR A 244 -5.15 0.93 -6.91
C TYR A 244 -3.84 0.90 -6.10
N VAL A 245 -3.25 -0.30 -6.02
CA VAL A 245 -1.85 -0.50 -5.58
C VAL A 245 -1.17 -1.37 -6.65
N GLY A 246 -0.10 -0.91 -7.25
CA GLY A 246 0.67 -1.40 -8.40
C GLY A 246 0.24 -2.68 -9.13
N LYS A 247 0.22 -3.79 -8.43
CA LYS A 247 -0.04 -5.13 -9.01
C LYS A 247 -1.40 -5.31 -9.67
N PRO A 248 -2.53 -4.81 -9.13
CA PRO A 248 -3.82 -4.86 -9.81
C PRO A 248 -3.82 -4.39 -11.25
N LEU A 249 -3.08 -3.32 -11.59
CA LEU A 249 -3.00 -2.88 -13.00
C LEU A 249 -2.35 -3.94 -13.88
N ALA A 250 -1.22 -4.53 -13.44
CA ALA A 250 -0.53 -5.59 -14.16
C ALA A 250 -1.42 -6.83 -14.35
N TYR A 251 -2.20 -7.23 -13.32
CA TYR A 251 -3.13 -8.37 -13.43
C TYR A 251 -4.24 -8.12 -14.43
N VAL A 252 -4.79 -6.90 -14.45
CA VAL A 252 -5.80 -6.51 -15.44
C VAL A 252 -5.23 -6.51 -16.85
N LEU A 253 -4.01 -6.00 -17.02
CA LEU A 253 -3.32 -5.99 -18.32
C LEU A 253 -2.94 -7.38 -18.83
N ALA A 254 -2.78 -8.36 -17.95
CA ALA A 254 -2.58 -9.76 -18.31
C ALA A 254 -3.85 -10.44 -18.83
N THR A 255 -5.04 -9.87 -18.65
CA THR A 255 -6.27 -10.38 -19.26
C THR A 255 -6.31 -10.06 -20.77
N PRO A 256 -6.98 -10.90 -21.60
CA PRO A 256 -7.12 -10.61 -23.02
C PRO A 256 -7.72 -9.22 -23.28
N GLU A 257 -7.10 -8.46 -24.18
CA GLU A 257 -7.61 -7.16 -24.59
C GLU A 257 -8.82 -7.33 -25.54
N GLY A 258 -9.90 -6.62 -25.23
CA GLY A 258 -11.10 -6.55 -26.06
C GLY A 258 -11.17 -5.25 -26.88
N PRO A 259 -11.88 -5.23 -28.02
CA PRO A 259 -12.01 -4.05 -28.87
C PRO A 259 -12.80 -2.92 -28.22
N ASP A 260 -13.56 -3.21 -27.16
CA ASP A 260 -14.45 -2.30 -26.45
C ASP A 260 -13.98 -2.00 -25.01
N ASP A 261 -12.75 -2.35 -24.65
CA ASP A 261 -12.21 -2.11 -23.30
C ASP A 261 -12.23 -0.61 -22.94
N ALA A 262 -12.03 0.27 -23.89
CA ALA A 262 -12.11 1.72 -23.70
C ALA A 262 -13.56 2.26 -23.62
N ASP A 263 -14.58 1.44 -23.95
CA ASP A 263 -15.99 1.81 -23.77
C ASP A 263 -16.44 1.53 -22.33
N ASN A 264 -15.99 2.37 -21.43
CA ASN A 264 -16.27 2.32 -20.00
C ASN A 264 -16.25 3.74 -19.41
N PRO A 265 -16.89 3.98 -18.25
CA PRO A 265 -16.99 5.32 -17.65
C PRO A 265 -15.75 5.80 -16.89
N LEU A 266 -14.70 4.98 -16.72
CA LEU A 266 -13.54 5.30 -15.90
C LEU A 266 -12.76 6.48 -16.47
N ARG A 267 -12.61 7.54 -15.70
CA ARG A 267 -11.83 8.74 -16.07
C ARG A 267 -10.45 8.76 -15.44
N VAL A 268 -10.38 8.34 -14.18
CA VAL A 268 -9.17 8.45 -13.36
C VAL A 268 -8.95 7.17 -12.55
N ALA A 269 -7.73 6.66 -12.61
CA ALA A 269 -7.19 5.67 -11.68
C ALA A 269 -6.02 6.32 -10.91
N PHE A 270 -6.07 6.30 -9.57
CA PHE A 270 -5.04 6.86 -8.71
C PHE A 270 -4.51 5.81 -7.73
N GLY A 271 -3.20 5.67 -7.63
CA GLY A 271 -2.61 4.68 -6.74
C GLY A 271 -1.13 4.85 -6.49
N ASN A 272 -0.50 3.74 -6.14
CA ASN A 272 0.89 3.66 -5.75
C ASN A 272 1.57 2.42 -6.35
N GLU A 273 2.89 2.51 -6.54
CA GLU A 273 3.76 1.35 -6.85
C GLU A 273 3.48 0.67 -8.20
N ALA A 274 2.84 1.34 -9.16
CA ALA A 274 2.68 0.81 -10.50
C ALA A 274 3.97 1.01 -11.34
N ALA A 275 4.27 0.03 -12.21
CA ALA A 275 5.30 0.21 -13.21
C ALA A 275 4.85 1.23 -14.26
N GLU A 276 5.77 2.08 -14.74
CA GLU A 276 5.44 3.12 -15.73
C GLU A 276 4.83 2.55 -17.01
N ARG A 277 5.32 1.38 -17.43
CA ARG A 277 4.75 0.64 -18.55
C ARG A 277 3.28 0.30 -18.31
N ASP A 278 2.95 -0.18 -17.11
CA ASP A 278 1.58 -0.59 -16.78
C ASP A 278 0.65 0.63 -16.66
N ILE A 279 1.16 1.77 -16.17
CA ILE A 279 0.45 3.05 -16.15
C ILE A 279 0.06 3.48 -17.58
N ALA A 280 1.05 3.49 -18.48
CA ALA A 280 0.84 3.90 -19.86
C ALA A 280 -0.13 2.96 -20.59
N GLU A 281 0.06 1.66 -20.43
CA GLU A 281 -0.73 0.64 -21.11
C GLU A 281 -2.17 0.56 -20.60
N PHE A 282 -2.38 0.67 -19.27
CA PHE A 282 -3.71 0.72 -18.70
C PHE A 282 -4.47 1.97 -19.18
N GLY A 283 -3.79 3.12 -19.21
CA GLY A 283 -4.37 4.36 -19.75
C GLY A 283 -4.80 4.22 -21.21
N ARG A 284 -3.96 3.61 -22.04
CA ARG A 284 -4.26 3.32 -23.45
C ARG A 284 -5.46 2.39 -23.60
N ARG A 285 -5.44 1.25 -22.90
CA ARG A 285 -6.43 0.18 -23.04
C ARG A 285 -7.82 0.60 -22.56
N PHE A 286 -7.90 1.27 -21.40
CA PHE A 286 -9.18 1.65 -20.78
C PHE A 286 -9.59 3.11 -21.02
N GLY A 287 -8.81 3.89 -21.74
CA GLY A 287 -9.13 5.30 -22.02
C GLY A 287 -9.08 6.21 -20.78
N ALA A 288 -8.45 5.76 -19.68
CA ALA A 288 -8.43 6.45 -18.42
C ALA A 288 -7.09 7.15 -18.15
N THR A 289 -7.12 8.25 -17.39
CA THR A 289 -5.89 8.87 -16.88
C THR A 289 -5.42 8.14 -15.63
N VAL A 290 -4.22 7.56 -15.68
CA VAL A 290 -3.63 6.84 -14.55
C VAL A 290 -2.58 7.71 -13.88
N TRP A 291 -2.71 7.86 -12.56
CA TRP A 291 -1.76 8.60 -11.73
C TRP A 291 -1.19 7.70 -10.65
N ASP A 292 0.13 7.74 -10.51
CA ASP A 292 0.83 7.09 -9.43
C ASP A 292 1.36 8.14 -8.46
N GLY A 293 1.43 7.81 -7.17
CA GLY A 293 1.90 8.69 -6.11
C GLY A 293 2.73 7.96 -5.08
N PHE A 294 3.40 8.73 -4.24
CA PHE A 294 4.08 8.22 -3.05
C PHE A 294 3.23 8.51 -1.81
N GLY A 295 3.07 7.50 -0.96
CA GLY A 295 2.40 7.66 0.32
C GLY A 295 2.74 6.53 1.28
N SER A 296 2.77 6.86 2.56
CA SER A 296 2.87 5.88 3.66
C SER A 296 1.64 5.99 4.56
N THR A 297 1.34 4.91 5.28
CA THR A 297 0.22 4.89 6.25
C THR A 297 0.44 5.91 7.36
N GLU A 298 1.68 6.18 7.71
CA GLU A 298 2.10 7.14 8.73
C GLU A 298 1.74 8.59 8.37
N GLY A 299 1.69 8.93 7.07
CA GLY A 299 1.32 10.27 6.61
C GLY A 299 2.25 11.41 6.99
N ALA A 300 3.47 11.10 7.47
CA ALA A 300 4.43 12.11 7.91
C ALA A 300 5.17 12.79 6.75
N VAL A 301 5.31 12.09 5.62
CA VAL A 301 5.98 12.56 4.41
C VAL A 301 4.95 12.68 3.29
N ILE A 302 4.86 13.85 2.67
CA ILE A 302 3.95 14.11 1.56
C ILE A 302 4.78 14.49 0.34
N ILE A 303 4.67 13.69 -0.73
CA ILE A 303 5.31 13.92 -2.02
C ILE A 303 4.21 13.96 -3.09
N THR A 304 4.26 14.97 -3.95
CA THR A 304 3.26 15.14 -5.00
C THR A 304 3.90 15.12 -6.38
N ARG A 305 3.21 14.51 -7.32
CA ARG A 305 3.54 14.56 -8.75
C ARG A 305 2.72 15.67 -9.42
N ASP A 306 3.30 16.33 -10.38
CA ASP A 306 2.62 17.23 -11.31
C ASP A 306 2.83 16.75 -12.76
N GLY A 307 2.27 17.48 -13.73
CA GLY A 307 2.40 17.12 -15.15
C GLY A 307 3.82 17.25 -15.73
N GLN A 308 4.78 17.76 -14.95
CA GLN A 308 6.19 17.90 -15.33
C GLN A 308 7.10 16.88 -14.66
N CYS A 309 6.51 15.95 -13.86
CA CYS A 309 7.28 14.94 -13.12
C CYS A 309 8.08 14.06 -14.09
N PRO A 310 9.42 14.02 -13.98
CA PRO A 310 10.26 13.18 -14.82
C PRO A 310 9.96 11.70 -14.61
N THR A 311 10.21 10.92 -15.64
CA THR A 311 10.16 9.45 -15.60
C THR A 311 11.01 8.91 -14.46
N GLY A 312 10.46 7.99 -13.65
CA GLY A 312 11.11 7.38 -12.49
C GLY A 312 11.09 8.22 -11.21
N SER A 313 10.70 9.50 -11.25
CA SER A 313 10.52 10.32 -10.05
C SER A 313 9.16 10.03 -9.40
N VAL A 314 9.12 10.05 -8.07
CA VAL A 314 7.86 9.98 -7.29
C VAL A 314 7.25 11.36 -7.05
N GLY A 315 7.91 12.44 -7.47
CA GLY A 315 7.43 13.81 -7.33
C GLY A 315 8.38 14.73 -6.55
N ARG A 316 7.82 15.83 -6.08
CA ARG A 316 8.50 16.80 -5.18
C ARG A 316 7.88 16.73 -3.79
N GLY A 317 8.73 16.86 -2.78
CA GLY A 317 8.32 16.91 -1.38
C GLY A 317 7.61 18.22 -1.03
N PHE A 318 6.63 18.14 -0.13
CA PHE A 318 6.12 19.33 0.58
C PHE A 318 7.23 19.97 1.42
N PRO A 319 7.03 21.24 1.87
CA PRO A 319 7.96 21.85 2.82
C PRO A 319 8.25 20.92 4.00
N GLY A 320 9.51 20.87 4.43
CA GLY A 320 9.99 19.95 5.44
C GLY A 320 10.44 18.59 4.93
N VAL A 321 10.04 18.15 3.72
CA VAL A 321 10.53 16.88 3.15
C VAL A 321 11.93 17.06 2.57
N ALA A 322 12.88 16.27 3.07
CA ALA A 322 14.28 16.32 2.66
C ALA A 322 14.88 14.89 2.62
N ILE A 323 16.08 14.76 2.09
CA ILE A 323 16.86 13.53 2.06
C ILE A 323 18.05 13.69 2.99
N TYR A 324 18.17 12.83 3.99
CA TYR A 324 19.21 12.89 5.00
C TYR A 324 20.01 11.59 5.08
N ASN A 325 21.30 11.72 5.27
CA ASN A 325 22.13 10.60 5.66
C ASN A 325 21.72 10.17 7.08
N PRO A 326 21.24 8.95 7.29
CA PRO A 326 20.69 8.52 8.60
C PRO A 326 21.75 8.36 9.70
N ASP A 327 23.04 8.18 9.33
CA ASP A 327 24.13 7.96 10.26
C ASP A 327 24.71 9.30 10.77
N THR A 328 24.89 10.28 9.85
CA THR A 328 25.46 11.59 10.20
C THR A 328 24.41 12.64 10.54
N VAL A 329 23.13 12.36 10.23
CA VAL A 329 21.99 13.29 10.39
C VAL A 329 22.25 14.63 9.68
N THR A 330 22.78 14.54 8.46
CA THR A 330 23.05 15.70 7.58
C THR A 330 22.26 15.55 6.29
N GLU A 331 21.82 16.68 5.74
CA GLU A 331 21.11 16.69 4.45
C GLU A 331 22.06 16.26 3.32
N CYS A 332 21.58 15.31 2.50
CA CYS A 332 22.31 14.82 1.34
C CYS A 332 22.36 15.88 0.22
N PRO A 333 23.51 16.02 -0.47
CA PRO A 333 23.59 16.90 -1.64
C PRO A 333 22.68 16.40 -2.77
N PRO A 334 22.34 17.27 -3.72
CA PRO A 334 21.63 16.84 -4.93
C PRO A 334 22.38 15.75 -5.70
N ALA A 335 21.63 14.86 -6.31
CA ALA A 335 22.14 13.84 -7.21
C ALA A 335 22.81 14.47 -8.42
N VAL A 336 23.97 13.93 -8.79
CA VAL A 336 24.73 14.27 -10.01
C VAL A 336 24.67 13.09 -10.95
N PHE A 337 24.26 13.35 -12.19
CA PHE A 337 24.20 12.32 -13.23
C PHE A 337 25.35 12.46 -14.22
N ASP A 338 25.89 11.36 -14.66
CA ASP A 338 26.88 11.33 -15.72
C ASP A 338 26.26 11.52 -17.12
N ALA A 339 27.08 11.47 -18.17
CA ALA A 339 26.63 11.69 -19.54
C ALA A 339 25.67 10.61 -20.07
N VAL A 340 25.55 9.45 -19.40
CA VAL A 340 24.65 8.36 -19.77
C VAL A 340 23.44 8.24 -18.82
N GLY A 341 23.32 9.16 -17.85
CA GLY A 341 22.20 9.21 -16.91
C GLY A 341 22.37 8.34 -15.67
N ALA A 342 23.55 7.75 -15.44
CA ALA A 342 23.85 7.04 -14.22
C ALA A 342 24.20 8.01 -13.08
N LEU A 343 23.80 7.64 -11.83
CA LEU A 343 24.08 8.45 -10.64
C LEU A 343 25.59 8.41 -10.34
N ALA A 344 26.24 9.57 -10.41
CA ALA A 344 27.70 9.72 -10.26
C ALA A 344 28.16 9.85 -8.80
N ASN A 345 27.26 10.27 -7.88
CA ASN A 345 27.56 10.46 -6.46
C ASN A 345 26.58 9.70 -5.52
N PRO A 346 26.38 8.37 -5.72
CA PRO A 346 25.38 7.61 -4.97
C PRO A 346 25.63 7.60 -3.46
N ASP A 347 26.87 7.46 -3.01
CA ASP A 347 27.22 7.39 -1.57
C ASP A 347 26.91 8.69 -0.82
N GLU A 348 26.88 9.82 -1.51
CA GLU A 348 26.62 11.14 -0.93
C GLU A 348 25.14 11.54 -1.09
N ALA A 349 24.53 11.24 -2.23
CA ALA A 349 23.20 11.71 -2.60
C ALA A 349 22.06 10.85 -2.07
N ILE A 350 22.30 9.54 -1.87
CA ILE A 350 21.28 8.62 -1.36
C ILE A 350 21.22 8.72 0.17
N GLY A 351 20.02 8.97 0.67
CA GLY A 351 19.72 9.01 2.10
C GLY A 351 18.28 8.61 2.36
N GLU A 352 17.87 8.73 3.62
CA GLU A 352 16.51 8.46 4.07
C GLU A 352 15.63 9.68 3.85
N ILE A 353 14.40 9.46 3.37
CA ILE A 353 13.39 10.52 3.28
C ILE A 353 12.98 10.90 4.71
N VAL A 354 13.08 12.17 5.04
CA VAL A 354 12.71 12.69 6.35
C VAL A 354 11.70 13.83 6.23
N ASN A 355 10.96 14.06 7.31
CA ASN A 355 10.26 15.32 7.52
C ASN A 355 10.99 16.09 8.63
N THR A 356 11.64 17.19 8.26
CA THR A 356 12.43 18.04 9.17
C THR A 356 11.57 18.87 10.12
N ASP A 357 10.28 19.05 9.80
CA ASP A 357 9.31 19.80 10.62
C ASP A 357 8.67 18.92 11.71
N GLY A 358 9.18 17.70 11.94
CA GLY A 358 8.75 16.77 12.98
C GLY A 358 7.82 15.65 12.46
N ALA A 359 6.84 15.28 13.28
CA ALA A 359 5.98 14.12 13.00
C ALA A 359 5.02 14.29 11.81
N GLY A 360 4.78 15.50 11.33
CA GLY A 360 3.74 15.75 10.33
C GLY A 360 2.37 15.30 10.84
N MET A 361 1.69 14.41 10.10
CA MET A 361 0.41 13.84 10.52
C MET A 361 0.56 12.48 11.25
N PHE A 362 1.77 12.01 11.51
CA PHE A 362 2.01 10.74 12.19
C PHE A 362 1.64 10.81 13.67
N GLY A 363 0.58 10.11 14.07
CA GLY A 363 0.13 10.00 15.46
C GLY A 363 0.90 8.99 16.32
N GLY A 364 1.87 8.28 15.75
CA GLY A 364 2.60 7.20 16.40
C GLY A 364 2.02 5.81 16.07
N TYR A 365 2.68 4.80 16.62
CA TYR A 365 2.18 3.43 16.63
C TYR A 365 1.47 3.17 17.96
N TYR A 366 0.27 2.60 17.90
CA TYR A 366 -0.52 2.31 19.09
C TYR A 366 0.19 1.29 19.99
N ASN A 367 0.30 1.61 21.28
CA ASN A 367 1.01 0.82 22.30
C ASN A 367 2.45 0.41 21.93
N ASP A 368 3.12 1.14 21.03
CA ASP A 368 4.51 0.87 20.64
C ASP A 368 5.34 2.16 20.63
N ALA A 369 5.65 2.63 21.84
CA ALA A 369 6.46 3.84 22.03
C ALA A 369 7.90 3.68 21.50
N GLN A 370 8.45 2.46 21.55
CA GLN A 370 9.78 2.19 21.02
C GLN A 370 9.81 2.37 19.51
N ALA A 371 8.91 1.73 18.77
CA ALA A 371 8.84 1.86 17.33
C ALA A 371 8.51 3.29 16.89
N THR A 372 7.66 4.00 17.66
CA THR A 372 7.38 5.42 17.44
C THR A 372 8.65 6.26 17.60
N GLY A 373 9.45 6.01 18.65
CA GLY A 373 10.72 6.69 18.89
C GLY A 373 11.80 6.40 17.84
N GLU A 374 11.80 5.21 17.25
CA GLU A 374 12.68 4.86 16.13
C GLU A 374 12.40 5.70 14.88
N ARG A 375 11.15 6.12 14.68
CA ARG A 375 10.73 7.01 13.58
C ARG A 375 10.94 8.48 13.90
N LEU A 376 10.69 8.88 15.16
CA LEU A 376 10.80 10.26 15.63
C LEU A 376 12.11 10.44 16.39
N ARG A 377 13.16 10.83 15.69
CA ARG A 377 14.49 11.05 16.25
C ARG A 377 15.07 12.38 15.78
N HIS A 378 15.90 12.98 16.58
CA HIS A 378 16.52 14.29 16.30
C HIS A 378 15.52 15.42 15.98
N GLY A 379 14.27 15.33 16.48
CA GLY A 379 13.21 16.28 16.19
C GLY A 379 12.56 16.15 14.80
N MET A 380 12.93 15.12 14.04
CA MET A 380 12.47 14.84 12.68
C MET A 380 11.78 13.47 12.61
N TYR A 381 10.96 13.27 11.59
CA TYR A 381 10.44 11.96 11.23
C TYR A 381 11.31 11.29 10.17
N PHE A 382 11.68 10.04 10.37
CA PHE A 382 12.44 9.19 9.46
C PHE A 382 11.53 8.11 8.85
N SER A 383 11.38 8.12 7.51
CA SER A 383 10.40 7.26 6.83
C SER A 383 10.82 5.79 6.73
N GLY A 384 12.11 5.51 6.73
CA GLY A 384 12.68 4.21 6.41
C GLY A 384 12.76 3.95 4.90
N ASP A 385 12.37 4.89 4.07
CA ASP A 385 12.49 4.82 2.62
C ASP A 385 13.73 5.60 2.17
N LEU A 386 14.56 4.97 1.34
CA LEU A 386 15.75 5.57 0.76
C LEU A 386 15.41 6.26 -0.55
N ALA A 387 16.00 7.42 -0.77
CA ALA A 387 15.81 8.20 -1.98
C ALA A 387 17.02 9.09 -2.26
N TYR A 388 17.05 9.67 -3.44
CA TYR A 388 17.89 10.80 -3.78
C TYR A 388 17.04 11.89 -4.44
N ARG A 389 17.55 13.12 -4.42
CA ARG A 389 16.87 14.28 -5.00
C ARG A 389 17.78 14.94 -6.01
N ASP A 390 17.26 15.26 -7.20
CA ASP A 390 18.02 16.00 -8.20
C ASP A 390 18.07 17.51 -7.90
N ALA A 391 18.78 18.26 -8.75
CA ALA A 391 18.97 19.72 -8.59
C ALA A 391 17.65 20.51 -8.74
N ASP A 392 16.65 19.94 -9.43
CA ASP A 392 15.32 20.54 -9.61
C ASP A 392 14.34 20.17 -8.50
N GLY A 393 14.78 19.36 -7.53
CA GLY A 393 14.00 18.94 -6.36
C GLY A 393 13.14 17.71 -6.58
N TRP A 394 13.28 17.02 -7.71
CA TRP A 394 12.58 15.76 -7.97
C TRP A 394 13.18 14.63 -7.16
N ILE A 395 12.32 13.83 -6.50
CA ILE A 395 12.71 12.73 -5.62
C ILE A 395 12.56 11.40 -6.36
N TYR A 396 13.57 10.56 -6.23
CA TYR A 396 13.64 9.22 -6.83
C TYR A 396 13.87 8.19 -5.72
N LEU A 397 13.00 7.18 -5.64
CA LEU A 397 13.15 6.12 -4.65
C LEU A 397 14.36 5.25 -4.97
N ALA A 398 15.10 4.90 -3.94
CA ALA A 398 16.27 4.04 -4.00
C ALA A 398 16.06 2.68 -3.30
N GLY A 399 15.03 2.54 -2.46
CA GLY A 399 14.71 1.31 -1.72
C GLY A 399 14.31 1.60 -0.28
N ARG A 400 14.60 0.67 0.63
CA ARG A 400 14.39 0.84 2.05
C ARG A 400 15.70 0.74 2.84
N THR A 401 15.76 1.33 4.02
CA THR A 401 16.96 1.31 4.87
C THR A 401 17.47 -0.09 5.21
N GLY A 402 16.62 -1.12 5.14
CA GLY A 402 17.00 -2.53 5.29
C GLY A 402 17.32 -3.27 3.99
N GLU A 403 17.33 -2.58 2.85
CA GLU A 403 17.54 -3.17 1.51
C GLU A 403 18.86 -2.70 0.85
N TRP A 404 19.81 -2.21 1.65
CA TRP A 404 21.15 -1.94 1.16
C TRP A 404 21.87 -3.24 0.77
N LEU A 405 22.56 -3.18 -0.36
CA LEU A 405 23.45 -4.21 -0.85
C LEU A 405 24.88 -3.71 -0.70
N ARG A 406 25.69 -4.37 0.11
CA ARG A 406 27.12 -4.04 0.28
C ARG A 406 27.96 -4.92 -0.62
N VAL A 407 28.15 -4.48 -1.85
CA VAL A 407 28.90 -5.24 -2.87
C VAL A 407 30.27 -4.64 -3.08
N ASP A 408 31.33 -5.37 -2.75
CA ASP A 408 32.73 -4.91 -2.87
C ASP A 408 33.00 -3.52 -2.26
N GLY A 409 32.44 -3.28 -1.07
CA GLY A 409 32.62 -2.03 -0.33
C GLY A 409 31.78 -0.85 -0.84
N GLU A 410 30.97 -1.05 -1.88
CA GLU A 410 30.00 -0.06 -2.37
C GLU A 410 28.60 -0.34 -1.82
N ASN A 411 27.91 0.72 -1.46
CA ASN A 411 26.50 0.65 -1.06
C ASN A 411 25.62 0.78 -2.31
N LEU A 412 24.94 -0.30 -2.67
CA LEU A 412 23.96 -0.32 -3.76
C LEU A 412 22.55 -0.39 -3.18
N THR A 413 21.58 0.07 -3.94
CA THR A 413 20.16 0.02 -3.57
C THR A 413 19.38 -0.80 -4.59
N THR A 414 18.31 -1.47 -4.13
CA THR A 414 17.61 -2.46 -4.94
C THR A 414 16.69 -1.85 -5.99
N ALA A 415 16.00 -0.74 -5.67
CA ALA A 415 14.98 -0.17 -6.54
C ALA A 415 15.49 0.33 -7.90
N PRO A 416 16.67 0.99 -8.03
CA PRO A 416 17.24 1.34 -9.33
C PRO A 416 17.52 0.13 -10.22
N ILE A 417 18.00 -0.97 -9.62
CA ILE A 417 18.27 -2.21 -10.35
C ILE A 417 16.95 -2.82 -10.85
N GLU A 418 15.94 -2.92 -9.99
CA GLU A 418 14.61 -3.42 -10.35
C GLU A 418 13.98 -2.62 -11.49
N ARG A 419 14.06 -1.30 -11.44
CA ARG A 419 13.55 -0.42 -12.48
C ARG A 419 14.21 -0.67 -13.85
N ILE A 420 15.51 -0.92 -13.85
CA ILE A 420 16.25 -1.26 -15.10
C ILE A 420 15.83 -2.65 -15.58
N LEU A 421 15.76 -3.65 -14.70
CA LEU A 421 15.34 -5.00 -15.07
C LEU A 421 13.90 -5.04 -15.63
N HIS A 422 13.01 -4.18 -15.16
CA HIS A 422 11.66 -4.05 -15.72
C HIS A 422 11.60 -3.54 -17.18
N ARG A 423 12.70 -2.99 -17.73
CA ARG A 423 12.77 -2.61 -19.15
C ARG A 423 12.82 -3.84 -20.07
N LEU A 424 13.20 -5.01 -19.56
CA LEU A 424 13.27 -6.26 -20.31
C LEU A 424 11.86 -6.85 -20.45
N ALA A 425 11.34 -6.86 -21.67
CA ALA A 425 9.95 -7.20 -21.98
C ALA A 425 9.44 -8.54 -21.41
N PRO A 426 10.19 -9.64 -21.38
CA PRO A 426 9.76 -10.90 -20.78
C PRO A 426 9.51 -10.82 -19.27
N ILE A 427 10.06 -9.84 -18.54
CA ILE A 427 9.93 -9.75 -17.08
C ILE A 427 8.61 -9.09 -16.72
N ASN A 428 7.76 -9.83 -16.05
CA ASN A 428 6.50 -9.35 -15.47
C ASN A 428 6.70 -8.81 -14.05
N ARG A 429 7.47 -9.56 -13.21
CA ARG A 429 7.75 -9.15 -11.82
C ARG A 429 9.22 -9.37 -11.52
N VAL A 430 9.79 -8.48 -10.71
CA VAL A 430 11.16 -8.58 -10.23
C VAL A 430 11.27 -8.20 -8.77
N ALA A 431 12.14 -8.89 -8.05
CA ALA A 431 12.61 -8.50 -6.73
C ALA A 431 14.13 -8.62 -6.69
N VAL A 432 14.81 -7.55 -6.31
CA VAL A 432 16.26 -7.54 -6.09
C VAL A 432 16.53 -7.48 -4.58
N TYR A 433 17.43 -8.33 -4.11
CA TYR A 433 17.79 -8.44 -2.70
C TYR A 433 19.22 -8.95 -2.51
N ALA A 434 19.73 -8.77 -1.29
CA ALA A 434 21.04 -9.26 -0.89
C ALA A 434 20.99 -10.75 -0.56
N VAL A 435 22.02 -11.47 -0.99
CA VAL A 435 22.38 -12.77 -0.41
C VAL A 435 23.80 -12.68 0.11
N PRO A 436 24.10 -13.21 1.32
CA PRO A 436 25.44 -13.15 1.88
C PRO A 436 26.47 -13.83 0.95
N ASP A 437 27.61 -13.17 0.74
CA ASP A 437 28.72 -13.71 -0.05
C ASP A 437 30.03 -13.55 0.74
N PRO A 438 30.78 -14.64 0.97
CA PRO A 438 31.99 -14.61 1.79
C PRO A 438 33.12 -13.73 1.24
N GLN A 439 33.10 -13.41 -0.06
CA GLN A 439 34.19 -12.68 -0.72
C GLN A 439 33.90 -11.19 -0.86
N VAL A 440 32.62 -10.83 -1.08
CA VAL A 440 32.24 -9.45 -1.44
C VAL A 440 31.27 -8.80 -0.48
N GLY A 441 30.91 -9.48 0.63
CA GLY A 441 29.93 -9.04 1.62
C GLY A 441 28.52 -9.48 1.21
N ASP A 442 27.93 -8.81 0.22
CA ASP A 442 26.65 -9.20 -0.37
C ASP A 442 26.81 -9.48 -1.87
N ALA A 443 26.10 -10.49 -2.36
CA ALA A 443 25.86 -10.67 -3.79
C ALA A 443 24.44 -10.18 -4.13
N VAL A 444 24.32 -9.52 -5.27
CA VAL A 444 23.03 -9.10 -5.82
C VAL A 444 22.29 -10.33 -6.34
N MET A 445 21.09 -10.59 -5.84
CA MET A 445 20.20 -11.61 -6.35
C MET A 445 18.93 -10.98 -6.92
N ALA A 446 18.51 -11.43 -8.11
CA ALA A 446 17.27 -11.03 -8.75
C ALA A 446 16.33 -12.24 -8.87
N ALA A 447 15.15 -12.17 -8.26
CA ALA A 447 14.08 -13.12 -8.50
C ALA A 447 13.11 -12.55 -9.54
N LEU A 448 12.85 -13.31 -10.61
CA LEU A 448 12.09 -12.89 -11.78
C LEU A 448 10.86 -13.79 -11.97
N VAL A 449 9.71 -13.18 -12.22
CA VAL A 449 8.54 -13.86 -12.78
C VAL A 449 8.38 -13.37 -14.21
N LEU A 450 8.32 -14.30 -15.15
CA LEU A 450 8.13 -13.97 -16.56
C LEU A 450 6.64 -13.85 -16.90
N GLY A 451 6.32 -13.12 -17.96
CA GLY A 451 4.96 -13.08 -18.50
C GLY A 451 4.51 -14.44 -19.06
N ASP A 452 3.20 -14.65 -19.19
CA ASP A 452 2.63 -15.90 -19.67
C ASP A 452 3.19 -16.27 -21.05
N GLY A 453 3.76 -17.48 -21.15
CA GLY A 453 4.39 -17.98 -22.38
C GLY A 453 5.69 -17.28 -22.77
N ALA A 454 6.19 -16.32 -21.98
CA ALA A 454 7.47 -15.68 -22.24
C ALA A 454 8.64 -16.60 -21.87
N ALA A 455 9.71 -16.52 -22.63
CA ALA A 455 10.96 -17.21 -22.36
C ALA A 455 12.10 -16.19 -22.26
N LEU A 456 13.06 -16.50 -21.41
CA LEU A 456 14.28 -15.72 -21.23
C LEU A 456 15.45 -16.69 -21.16
N THR A 457 16.51 -16.43 -21.93
CA THR A 457 17.74 -17.21 -21.84
C THR A 457 18.81 -16.48 -21.04
N PRO A 458 19.79 -17.21 -20.47
CA PRO A 458 20.95 -16.59 -19.82
C PRO A 458 21.70 -15.62 -20.71
N GLN A 459 21.78 -15.89 -22.02
CA GLN A 459 22.44 -15.04 -23.01
C GLN A 459 21.65 -13.73 -23.20
N ASP A 460 20.33 -13.81 -23.45
CA ASP A 460 19.49 -12.62 -23.66
C ASP A 460 19.52 -11.69 -22.45
N PHE A 461 19.51 -12.27 -21.24
CA PHE A 461 19.59 -11.51 -20.00
C PHE A 461 20.95 -10.80 -19.86
N GLY A 462 22.05 -11.51 -20.16
CA GLY A 462 23.40 -10.92 -20.14
C GLY A 462 23.56 -9.81 -21.17
N ASP A 463 23.09 -10.01 -22.39
CA ASP A 463 23.16 -9.02 -23.50
C ASP A 463 22.28 -7.79 -23.15
N PHE A 464 21.11 -7.99 -22.54
CA PHE A 464 20.30 -6.90 -22.04
C PHE A 464 21.05 -6.06 -21.01
N LEU A 465 21.67 -6.67 -19.99
CA LEU A 465 22.42 -5.94 -18.96
C LEU A 465 23.60 -5.15 -19.56
N ALA A 466 24.32 -5.76 -20.50
CA ALA A 466 25.43 -5.11 -21.18
C ALA A 466 25.01 -3.89 -22.02
N ALA A 467 23.74 -3.86 -22.45
CA ALA A 467 23.15 -2.75 -23.20
C ALA A 467 22.63 -1.63 -22.30
N GLN A 468 22.65 -1.78 -20.95
CA GLN A 468 22.17 -0.74 -20.03
C GLN A 468 23.32 0.15 -19.55
N PRO A 469 23.53 1.35 -20.13
CA PRO A 469 24.64 2.22 -19.78
C PRO A 469 24.51 2.81 -18.37
N ASP A 470 23.28 2.86 -17.84
CA ASP A 470 22.93 3.40 -16.52
C ASP A 470 22.95 2.32 -15.40
N LEU A 471 23.40 1.07 -15.70
CA LEU A 471 23.57 0.01 -14.72
C LEU A 471 25.05 -0.39 -14.60
N SER A 472 25.66 -0.02 -13.46
CA SER A 472 27.04 -0.45 -13.17
C SER A 472 27.16 -1.98 -13.21
N PRO A 473 28.24 -2.55 -13.79
CA PRO A 473 28.51 -3.99 -13.73
C PRO A 473 28.59 -4.59 -12.32
N LYS A 474 28.86 -3.77 -11.29
CA LYS A 474 28.80 -4.17 -9.88
C LYS A 474 27.36 -4.44 -9.41
N ALA A 475 26.40 -3.71 -9.97
CA ALA A 475 24.98 -3.85 -9.66
C ALA A 475 24.28 -4.98 -10.44
N TRP A 476 24.97 -5.60 -11.39
CA TRP A 476 24.40 -6.73 -12.11
C TRP A 476 24.15 -7.89 -11.16
N PRO A 477 22.97 -8.53 -11.19
CA PRO A 477 22.69 -9.69 -10.37
C PRO A 477 23.77 -10.76 -10.53
N ARG A 478 24.33 -11.27 -9.42
CA ARG A 478 25.21 -12.44 -9.45
C ARG A 478 24.41 -13.71 -9.61
N TYR A 479 23.22 -13.72 -9.00
CA TYR A 479 22.27 -14.82 -9.05
C TYR A 479 20.95 -14.33 -9.64
N VAL A 480 20.34 -15.15 -10.50
CA VAL A 480 19.05 -14.87 -11.13
C VAL A 480 18.16 -16.09 -10.94
N TRP A 481 17.08 -15.91 -10.21
CA TRP A 481 16.08 -16.95 -9.97
C TRP A 481 14.84 -16.67 -10.78
N ILE A 482 14.50 -17.56 -11.73
CA ILE A 482 13.25 -17.52 -12.48
C ILE A 482 12.27 -18.44 -11.78
N THR A 483 11.13 -17.90 -11.36
CA THR A 483 10.09 -18.59 -10.61
C THR A 483 8.71 -18.25 -11.14
N ASP A 484 7.73 -19.10 -10.82
CA ASP A 484 6.33 -18.87 -11.22
C ASP A 484 5.65 -17.79 -10.37
N ASP A 485 6.08 -17.58 -9.12
CA ASP A 485 5.52 -16.56 -8.23
C ASP A 485 6.54 -16.07 -7.19
N LEU A 486 6.25 -14.91 -6.58
CA LEU A 486 7.01 -14.30 -5.50
C LEU A 486 6.13 -14.15 -4.26
N PRO A 487 6.67 -14.33 -3.04
CA PRO A 487 5.93 -14.12 -1.81
C PRO A 487 5.48 -12.67 -1.69
N VAL A 488 4.19 -12.46 -1.39
CA VAL A 488 3.57 -11.12 -1.32
C VAL A 488 2.74 -10.94 -0.05
N THR A 489 2.51 -9.68 0.31
CA THR A 489 1.53 -9.28 1.33
C THR A 489 0.10 -9.36 0.76
N ALA A 490 -0.91 -9.16 1.62
CA ALA A 490 -2.31 -9.03 1.21
C ALA A 490 -2.56 -7.89 0.19
N THR A 491 -1.68 -6.90 0.16
CA THR A 491 -1.69 -5.78 -0.81
C THR A 491 -0.78 -6.04 -2.00
N ASN A 492 -0.39 -7.30 -2.24
CA ASN A 492 0.49 -7.74 -3.32
C ASN A 492 1.91 -7.12 -3.31
N LYS A 493 2.36 -6.56 -2.19
CA LYS A 493 3.74 -6.08 -2.03
C LYS A 493 4.68 -7.27 -1.83
N ILE A 494 5.78 -7.33 -2.62
CA ILE A 494 6.75 -8.42 -2.53
C ILE A 494 7.45 -8.41 -1.16
N LEU A 495 7.52 -9.58 -0.53
CA LEU A 495 8.17 -9.79 0.75
C LEU A 495 9.67 -10.10 0.55
N LYS A 496 10.47 -9.08 0.20
CA LYS A 496 11.92 -9.23 -0.04
C LYS A 496 12.67 -9.85 1.15
N ARG A 497 12.24 -9.57 2.38
CA ARG A 497 12.83 -10.18 3.57
C ARG A 497 12.70 -11.71 3.57
N THR A 498 11.56 -12.24 3.14
CA THR A 498 11.37 -13.69 2.99
C THR A 498 12.31 -14.25 1.92
N LEU A 499 12.46 -13.55 0.79
CA LEU A 499 13.39 -13.92 -0.27
C LEU A 499 14.84 -13.87 0.20
N SER A 500 15.25 -12.83 0.89
CA SER A 500 16.61 -12.70 1.43
C SER A 500 16.91 -13.77 2.48
N ALA A 501 15.96 -14.12 3.35
CA ALA A 501 16.11 -15.19 4.33
C ALA A 501 16.21 -16.59 3.67
N GLN A 502 15.53 -16.80 2.53
CA GLN A 502 15.63 -18.01 1.72
C GLN A 502 17.01 -18.14 1.05
N GLY A 503 17.61 -17.01 0.67
CA GLY A 503 18.92 -16.98 0.03
C GLY A 503 18.96 -17.77 -1.27
N LEU A 504 19.94 -18.65 -1.40
CA LEU A 504 20.12 -19.53 -2.57
C LEU A 504 19.36 -20.86 -2.48
N GLU A 505 18.66 -21.12 -1.35
CA GLU A 505 17.87 -22.35 -1.15
C GLU A 505 16.53 -22.26 -1.90
N VAL A 506 16.58 -22.22 -3.23
CA VAL A 506 15.39 -22.18 -4.08
C VAL A 506 14.85 -23.61 -4.30
N THR A 507 13.57 -23.82 -4.04
CA THR A 507 12.92 -25.15 -4.10
C THR A 507 12.23 -25.42 -5.42
N SER A 508 12.07 -24.40 -6.30
CA SER A 508 11.41 -24.49 -7.60
C SER A 508 11.99 -23.48 -8.57
N GLY A 509 11.68 -23.64 -9.86
CA GLY A 509 12.15 -22.72 -10.89
C GLY A 509 13.58 -22.98 -11.35
N VAL A 510 14.19 -21.97 -11.96
CA VAL A 510 15.55 -22.07 -12.55
C VAL A 510 16.44 -21.01 -11.92
N LEU A 511 17.56 -21.43 -11.36
CA LEU A 511 18.58 -20.54 -10.82
C LEU A 511 19.77 -20.45 -11.78
N TRP A 512 20.15 -19.21 -12.13
CA TRP A 512 21.38 -18.92 -12.87
C TRP A 512 22.38 -18.20 -11.98
N HIS A 513 23.65 -18.34 -12.33
CA HIS A 513 24.72 -17.58 -11.70
C HIS A 513 25.74 -17.10 -12.73
N ARG A 514 26.54 -16.12 -12.36
CA ARG A 514 27.73 -15.69 -13.05
C ARG A 514 28.95 -15.65 -12.11
N GLU A 515 30.10 -16.15 -12.54
CA GLU A 515 31.28 -16.25 -11.68
C GLU A 515 32.07 -14.93 -11.57
N ALA A 516 32.10 -14.11 -12.61
CA ALA A 516 32.89 -12.89 -12.66
C ALA A 516 32.04 -11.69 -13.14
N ARG A 517 32.49 -10.47 -12.85
CA ARG A 517 31.90 -9.25 -13.41
C ARG A 517 31.96 -9.25 -14.93
N GLY A 518 30.82 -9.04 -15.58
CA GLY A 518 30.71 -9.11 -17.04
C GLY A 518 30.78 -10.54 -17.61
N GLY A 519 30.79 -11.57 -16.73
CA GLY A 519 30.73 -12.98 -17.14
C GLY A 519 29.34 -13.37 -17.66
N ARG A 520 29.29 -14.50 -18.38
CA ARG A 520 28.03 -15.08 -18.86
C ARG A 520 27.28 -15.74 -17.72
N TYR A 521 25.95 -15.74 -17.80
CA TYR A 521 25.11 -16.50 -16.91
C TYR A 521 25.06 -17.98 -17.31
N HIS A 522 25.10 -18.85 -16.33
CA HIS A 522 25.01 -20.30 -16.45
C HIS A 522 23.97 -20.85 -15.46
N PRO A 523 23.38 -22.02 -15.75
CA PRO A 523 22.56 -22.70 -14.73
C PRO A 523 23.39 -22.97 -13.47
N PHE A 524 22.83 -22.70 -12.29
CA PHE A 524 23.49 -22.94 -11.01
C PHE A 524 23.68 -24.45 -10.80
N GLY A 525 24.84 -24.88 -10.32
CA GLY A 525 25.19 -26.30 -10.18
C GLY A 525 25.78 -26.95 -11.44
N SER A 526 26.03 -26.19 -12.51
CA SER A 526 26.62 -26.73 -13.75
C SER A 526 28.13 -26.47 -13.93
N GLY A 527 28.77 -25.76 -12.96
CA GLY A 527 30.20 -25.40 -13.02
C GLY A 527 31.06 -26.15 -12.00
N PRO A 528 32.40 -26.24 -12.20
CA PRO A 528 33.31 -26.92 -11.29
C PRO A 528 33.52 -26.22 -9.94
N SER A 529 33.04 -24.99 -9.74
CA SER A 529 33.20 -24.17 -8.53
C SER A 529 32.02 -24.18 -7.59
N ASP A 530 30.89 -24.84 -7.92
CA ASP A 530 29.65 -24.80 -7.14
C ASP A 530 29.66 -25.76 -5.92
N LEU A 531 30.79 -26.40 -5.60
CA LEU A 531 30.93 -27.40 -4.55
C LEU A 531 32.02 -27.06 -3.51
N ALA A 532 32.45 -25.82 -3.37
CA ALA A 532 33.46 -25.43 -2.39
C ALA A 532 32.93 -24.43 -1.34
#